data_9f3754733301e3e03cbcb88352cd039b
#
_entry.id   9f3754733301e3e03cbcb88352cd039b
#
_cell.length_a   1.000
_cell.length_b   1.000
_cell.length_c   1.000
_cell.angle_alpha   90.00
_cell.angle_beta   90.00
_cell.angle_gamma   90.00
#
_symmetry.space_group_name_H-M   'P 1'
#
loop_
_entity.id
_entity.type
_entity.pdbx_description
1 polymer ?
#
loop_
_entity_poly.entity_id
_entity_poly.type
_entity_poly.pdbx_seq_one_letter_code
_entity_poly.pdbx_strand_id
1 'polypeptide(L)'
;MSGVGPLERVRGSFEKQGLMALLGAEVVEARSGLCVIEVPLRDELTQQERYFHGAVTGAIAATAGGYAALTRAPPDREVLTV
;
A
#
# COMPACT_ATOMS: atom_id res chain seq x y z
N MET A 1 -24.92 -11.91 2.56
CA MET A 1 -24.05 -11.81 1.41
C MET A 1 -22.69 -11.28 1.82
N SER A 2 -21.72 -11.83 1.25
CA SER A 2 -20.39 -11.43 1.56
C SER A 2 -20.11 -10.00 1.12
N GLY A 3 -19.22 -9.39 1.76
CA GLY A 3 -18.76 -8.11 1.34
C GLY A 3 -17.74 -8.22 0.24
N VAL A 4 -16.96 -7.19 0.16
CA VAL A 4 -15.91 -7.01 -0.81
C VAL A 4 -14.75 -7.95 -0.50
N GLY A 5 -14.12 -8.51 -1.51
CA GLY A 5 -12.92 -9.32 -1.34
C GLY A 5 -11.74 -8.48 -0.88
N PRO A 6 -10.64 -9.15 -0.45
CA PRO A 6 -9.47 -8.44 0.08
C PRO A 6 -8.89 -7.43 -0.88
N LEU A 7 -8.74 -7.78 -2.15
CA LEU A 7 -8.15 -6.88 -3.14
C LEU A 7 -9.00 -5.63 -3.34
N GLU A 8 -10.31 -5.81 -3.48
CA GLU A 8 -11.21 -4.67 -3.66
C GLU A 8 -11.24 -3.77 -2.43
N ARG A 9 -11.23 -4.37 -1.25
CA ARG A 9 -11.21 -3.63 0.01
C ARG A 9 -9.95 -2.78 0.13
N VAL A 10 -8.80 -3.38 -0.16
CA VAL A 10 -7.52 -2.67 -0.11
C VAL A 10 -7.48 -1.56 -1.15
N ARG A 11 -7.86 -1.85 -2.38
CA ARG A 11 -7.84 -0.84 -3.45
C ARG A 11 -8.77 0.32 -3.16
N GLY A 12 -9.93 0.06 -2.60
CA GLY A 12 -10.86 1.13 -2.24
C GLY A 12 -10.29 2.11 -1.23
N SER A 13 -9.54 1.61 -0.26
CA SER A 13 -8.84 2.47 0.70
C SER A 13 -7.61 3.13 0.07
N PHE A 14 -6.84 2.37 -0.69
CA PHE A 14 -5.58 2.82 -1.30
C PHE A 14 -5.80 4.03 -2.23
N GLU A 15 -6.88 4.02 -2.99
CA GLU A 15 -7.19 5.11 -3.92
C GLU A 15 -7.35 6.46 -3.22
N LYS A 16 -7.60 6.45 -1.92
CA LYS A 16 -7.78 7.69 -1.14
C LYS A 16 -6.46 8.24 -0.63
N GLN A 17 -5.34 7.53 -0.82
CA GLN A 17 -4.05 7.97 -0.32
C GLN A 17 -3.34 8.85 -1.32
N GLY A 18 -3.25 10.15 -1.00
CA GLY A 18 -2.56 11.11 -1.87
C GLY A 18 -1.09 10.79 -2.08
N LEU A 19 -0.39 10.35 -1.03
CA LEU A 19 1.02 10.02 -1.14
C LEU A 19 1.26 8.87 -2.12
N MET A 20 0.42 7.82 -2.05
CA MET A 20 0.58 6.68 -2.94
C MET A 20 0.34 7.07 -4.40
N ALA A 21 -0.63 7.95 -4.65
CA ALA A 21 -0.87 8.49 -5.98
C ALA A 21 0.35 9.29 -6.48
N LEU A 22 0.92 10.11 -5.62
CA LEU A 22 2.10 10.90 -5.96
C LEU A 22 3.29 10.02 -6.31
N LEU A 23 3.47 8.91 -5.60
CA LEU A 23 4.55 7.96 -5.86
C LEU A 23 4.30 7.09 -7.10
N GLY A 24 3.09 7.09 -7.63
CA GLY A 24 2.73 6.20 -8.72
C GLY A 24 2.61 4.76 -8.29
N ALA A 25 2.30 4.54 -7.01
CA ALA A 25 2.20 3.19 -6.44
C ALA A 25 0.92 2.49 -6.86
N GLU A 26 0.97 1.17 -6.98
CA GLU A 26 -0.19 0.35 -7.32
C GLU A 26 -0.24 -0.89 -6.44
N VAL A 27 -1.45 -1.26 -6.03
CA VAL A 27 -1.68 -2.54 -5.36
C VAL A 27 -1.85 -3.60 -6.43
N VAL A 28 -0.91 -4.53 -6.50
CA VAL A 28 -0.95 -5.59 -7.52
C VAL A 28 -1.56 -6.88 -6.98
N GLU A 29 -1.51 -7.08 -5.68
CA GLU A 29 -2.09 -8.26 -5.06
C GLU A 29 -2.49 -7.94 -3.63
N ALA A 30 -3.64 -8.46 -3.19
CA ALA A 30 -4.03 -8.43 -1.80
C ALA A 30 -4.91 -9.65 -1.51
N ARG A 31 -4.57 -10.37 -0.46
CA ARG A 31 -5.32 -11.52 0.03
C ARG A 31 -5.06 -11.65 1.51
N SER A 32 -5.74 -12.54 2.17
CA SER A 32 -5.66 -12.65 3.63
C SER A 32 -4.21 -12.67 4.13
N GLY A 33 -3.82 -11.63 4.84
CA GLY A 33 -2.49 -11.50 5.43
C GLY A 33 -1.40 -11.08 4.46
N LEU A 34 -1.74 -10.72 3.20
CA LEU A 34 -0.74 -10.34 2.21
C LEU A 34 -1.18 -9.11 1.43
N CYS A 35 -0.25 -8.20 1.21
CA CYS A 35 -0.45 -7.09 0.29
C CYS A 35 0.85 -6.80 -0.45
N VAL A 36 0.78 -6.72 -1.77
CA VAL A 36 1.93 -6.39 -2.62
C VAL A 36 1.65 -5.07 -3.32
N ILE A 37 2.58 -4.14 -3.15
CA ILE A 37 2.50 -2.81 -3.77
C ILE A 37 3.74 -2.62 -4.64
N GLU A 38 3.53 -2.13 -5.86
CA GLU A 38 4.61 -1.80 -6.77
C GLU A 38 4.71 -0.30 -6.96
N VAL A 39 5.95 0.18 -7.08
CA VAL A 39 6.24 1.58 -7.39
C VAL A 39 7.28 1.59 -8.51
N PRO A 40 7.00 2.24 -9.65
CA PRO A 40 8.01 2.34 -10.69
C PRO A 40 9.15 3.25 -10.25
N LEU A 41 10.37 2.84 -10.55
CA LEU A 41 11.55 3.64 -10.26
C LEU A 41 11.60 4.83 -11.22
N ARG A 42 11.76 6.02 -10.67
CA ARG A 42 11.99 7.23 -11.44
C ARG A 42 12.87 8.17 -10.62
N ASP A 43 13.54 9.09 -11.31
CA ASP A 43 14.55 9.93 -10.69
C ASP A 43 14.06 10.68 -9.45
N GLU A 44 12.82 11.15 -9.47
CA GLU A 44 12.25 11.91 -8.36
C GLU A 44 12.14 11.11 -7.06
N LEU A 45 12.23 9.79 -7.15
CA LEU A 45 12.10 8.91 -5.98
C LEU A 45 13.44 8.36 -5.52
N THR A 46 14.54 8.81 -6.12
CA THR A 46 15.87 8.27 -5.82
C THR A 46 16.66 9.21 -4.91
N GLN A 47 17.65 8.63 -4.25
CA GLN A 47 18.68 9.38 -3.54
C GLN A 47 19.88 9.65 -4.46
N GLN A 48 20.96 10.22 -3.94
CA GLN A 48 22.09 10.65 -4.76
C GLN A 48 22.80 9.55 -5.53
N GLU A 49 22.66 8.29 -5.11
CA GLU A 49 23.27 7.14 -5.79
C GLU A 49 22.31 6.44 -6.73
N ARG A 50 21.16 7.05 -7.01
CA ARG A 50 20.12 6.55 -7.93
C ARG A 50 19.39 5.29 -7.48
N TYR A 51 19.49 4.96 -6.20
CA TYR A 51 18.63 3.95 -5.59
C TYR A 51 17.39 4.63 -5.01
N PHE A 52 16.34 3.87 -4.77
CA PHE A 52 15.17 4.41 -4.08
C PHE A 52 15.59 5.08 -2.78
N HIS A 53 15.05 6.26 -2.54
CA HIS A 53 15.22 6.91 -1.25
C HIS A 53 14.59 6.02 -0.17
N GLY A 54 15.26 5.90 0.98
CA GLY A 54 14.73 5.08 2.09
C GLY A 54 13.35 5.50 2.56
N ALA A 55 13.01 6.79 2.43
CA ALA A 55 11.68 7.26 2.78
C ALA A 55 10.60 6.65 1.89
N VAL A 56 10.90 6.46 0.59
CA VAL A 56 9.96 5.81 -0.34
C VAL A 56 9.77 4.35 0.03
N THR A 57 10.88 3.62 0.22
CA THR A 57 10.83 2.22 0.60
C THR A 57 10.09 2.04 1.92
N GLY A 58 10.37 2.90 2.91
CA GLY A 58 9.70 2.88 4.20
C GLY A 58 8.20 3.13 4.08
N ALA A 59 7.81 4.11 3.28
CA ALA A 59 6.39 4.42 3.08
C ALA A 59 5.65 3.25 2.44
N ILE A 60 6.25 2.61 1.43
CA ILE A 60 5.64 1.48 0.75
C ILE A 60 5.53 0.28 1.69
N ALA A 61 6.59 -0.02 2.45
CA ALA A 61 6.59 -1.13 3.39
C ALA A 61 5.53 -0.94 4.48
N ALA A 62 5.44 0.26 5.05
CA ALA A 62 4.44 0.56 6.08
C ALA A 62 3.02 0.44 5.52
N THR A 63 2.79 0.93 4.30
CA THR A 63 1.49 0.88 3.65
C THR A 63 1.10 -0.57 3.35
N ALA A 64 2.00 -1.34 2.78
CA ALA A 64 1.73 -2.75 2.48
C ALA A 64 1.46 -3.55 3.75
N GLY A 65 2.24 -3.31 4.81
CA GLY A 65 2.03 -3.98 6.10
C GLY A 65 0.68 -3.65 6.72
N GLY A 66 0.30 -2.38 6.67
CA GLY A 66 -1.01 -1.94 7.16
C GLY A 66 -2.15 -2.59 6.40
N TYR A 67 -2.04 -2.68 5.09
CA TYR A 67 -3.09 -3.32 4.28
C TYR A 67 -3.12 -4.83 4.44
N ALA A 68 -1.97 -5.47 4.62
CA ALA A 68 -1.94 -6.90 4.93
C ALA A 68 -2.72 -7.17 6.22
N ALA A 69 -2.54 -6.32 7.23
CA ALA A 69 -3.31 -6.43 8.47
C ALA A 69 -4.80 -6.16 8.24
N LEU A 70 -5.12 -5.16 7.40
CA LEU A 70 -6.51 -4.81 7.09
C LEU A 70 -7.27 -6.00 6.48
N THR A 71 -6.60 -6.81 5.65
CA THR A 71 -7.26 -7.95 5.03
C THR A 71 -7.76 -8.98 6.04
N ARG A 72 -7.21 -8.96 7.26
CA ARG A 72 -7.61 -9.85 8.35
C ARG A 72 -8.45 -9.16 9.42
N ALA A 73 -8.66 -7.86 9.30
CA ALA A 73 -9.48 -7.12 10.23
C ALA A 73 -10.96 -7.29 9.90
N PRO A 74 -11.84 -7.18 10.91
CA PRO A 74 -13.29 -7.17 10.63
C PRO A 74 -13.67 -6.09 9.64
N PRO A 75 -14.77 -6.28 8.86
CA PRO A 75 -15.13 -5.32 7.79
C PRO A 75 -15.38 -3.89 8.28
N ASP A 76 -15.73 -3.70 9.53
CA ASP A 76 -16.02 -2.40 10.11
C ASP A 76 -14.82 -1.76 10.81
N ARG A 77 -13.64 -2.34 10.65
CA ARG A 77 -12.42 -1.84 11.30
C ARG A 77 -11.44 -1.29 10.30
N GLU A 78 -10.62 -0.37 10.78
CA GLU A 78 -9.52 0.18 10.02
C GLU A 78 -8.21 -0.08 10.75
N VAL A 79 -7.12 -0.03 9.99
CA VAL A 79 -5.77 -0.18 10.55
C VAL A 79 -5.06 1.15 10.39
N LEU A 80 -4.49 1.63 11.48
CA LEU A 80 -3.74 2.87 11.49
C LEU A 80 -2.29 2.59 11.89
N THR A 81 -1.36 3.04 11.05
CA THR A 81 0.07 2.95 11.33
C THR A 81 0.52 4.27 11.95
N VAL A 82 1.13 4.17 13.10
CA VAL A 82 1.63 5.34 13.82
C VAL A 82 3.15 5.30 13.95
#